data_e0e857fcd607d0cbc2525838d85474b3
#
_entry.id   e0e857fcd607d0cbc2525838d85474b3
#
_cell.length_a   1.000
_cell.length_b   1.000
_cell.length_c   1.000
_cell.angle_alpha   90.00
_cell.angle_beta   90.00
_cell.angle_gamma   90.00
#
_symmetry.space_group_name_H-M   'P 1'
#
loop_
_entity.id
_entity.type
_entity.pdbx_description
1 polymer ?
#
loop_
_entity_poly.entity_id
_entity_poly.type
_entity_poly.pdbx_seq_one_letter_code
_entity_poly.pdbx_strand_id
1 'polypeptide(L)'
;MAKKVARQLPLKLRTGRKTDVRAQFAALCWRMKNDKVQICLVTSRTRQRWILPKGWPMHKQTPANAAATEAYEEAGVSGEAVDFCLGVYSYNKPQKVGNAPIITMIYPV
;
A
#
# COMPACT_ATOMS: atom_id res chain seq x y z
N MET A 1 -14.87 -0.45 -26.01
CA MET A 1 -14.68 -1.75 -25.33
C MET A 1 -14.04 -1.54 -23.98
N ALA A 2 -14.68 -1.97 -22.91
CA ALA A 2 -14.10 -1.86 -21.58
C ALA A 2 -12.94 -2.83 -21.45
N LYS A 3 -11.76 -2.36 -21.03
CA LYS A 3 -10.65 -3.24 -20.70
C LYS A 3 -10.95 -3.98 -19.40
N LYS A 4 -10.87 -5.29 -19.44
CA LYS A 4 -10.89 -6.07 -18.21
C LYS A 4 -9.56 -5.90 -17.49
N VAL A 5 -9.62 -5.40 -16.27
CA VAL A 5 -8.45 -5.34 -15.40
C VAL A 5 -8.36 -6.68 -14.66
N ALA A 6 -7.18 -7.29 -14.70
CA ALA A 6 -6.94 -8.51 -13.93
C ALA A 6 -7.07 -8.20 -12.43
N ARG A 7 -7.93 -8.94 -11.75
CA ARG A 7 -8.14 -8.78 -10.31
C ARG A 7 -7.25 -9.74 -9.55
N GLN A 8 -6.67 -9.25 -8.48
CA GLN A 8 -5.92 -10.09 -7.57
C GLN A 8 -6.84 -10.80 -6.59
N LEU A 9 -6.52 -12.05 -6.31
CA LEU A 9 -7.26 -12.83 -5.33
C LEU A 9 -6.86 -12.45 -3.91
N PRO A 10 -7.76 -12.69 -2.92
CA PRO A 10 -7.37 -12.54 -1.52
C PRO A 10 -6.17 -13.42 -1.18
N LEU A 11 -5.26 -12.87 -0.40
CA LEU A 11 -4.02 -13.53 -0.05
C LEU A 11 -4.19 -14.46 1.15
N LYS A 12 -3.52 -15.60 1.09
CA LYS A 12 -3.29 -16.46 2.25
C LYS A 12 -1.89 -16.21 2.76
N LEU A 13 -1.78 -15.68 3.97
CA LEU A 13 -0.49 -15.35 4.55
C LEU A 13 0.21 -16.59 5.06
N ARG A 14 1.53 -16.64 4.79
CA ARG A 14 2.45 -17.65 5.35
C ARG A 14 3.42 -16.97 6.29
N THR A 15 3.96 -17.72 7.23
CA THR A 15 5.03 -17.21 8.10
C THR A 15 6.27 -16.99 7.26
N GLY A 16 6.70 -15.72 7.16
CA GLY A 16 7.93 -15.33 6.47
C GLY A 16 9.01 -14.90 7.46
N ARG A 17 10.26 -14.95 7.03
CA ARG A 17 11.39 -14.44 7.79
C ARG A 17 11.56 -12.95 7.52
N LYS A 18 12.03 -12.18 8.52
CA LYS A 18 12.29 -10.75 8.36
C LYS A 18 13.39 -10.45 7.34
N THR A 19 14.23 -11.44 7.03
CA THR A 19 15.27 -11.34 6.01
C THR A 19 14.78 -11.66 4.60
N ASP A 20 13.57 -12.16 4.46
CA ASP A 20 12.99 -12.46 3.16
C ASP A 20 12.49 -11.18 2.48
N VAL A 21 12.50 -11.18 1.14
CA VAL A 21 11.83 -10.13 0.37
C VAL A 21 10.34 -10.18 0.68
N ARG A 22 9.78 -9.04 1.06
CA ARG A 22 8.38 -8.95 1.47
C ARG A 22 7.67 -7.86 0.69
N ALA A 23 6.35 -7.99 0.58
CA ALA A 23 5.51 -7.01 -0.07
C ALA A 23 4.75 -6.17 0.96
N GLN A 24 4.54 -4.91 0.62
CA GLN A 24 3.57 -4.03 1.28
C GLN A 24 2.60 -3.49 0.25
N PHE A 25 1.46 -3.01 0.71
CA PHE A 25 0.45 -2.38 -0.14
C PHE A 25 0.24 -0.96 0.34
N ALA A 26 0.34 0.00 -0.59
CA ALA A 26 0.20 1.41 -0.33
C ALA A 26 -1.05 1.95 -1.00
N ALA A 27 -1.66 2.93 -0.37
CA ALA A 27 -2.84 3.61 -0.89
C ALA A 27 -2.46 4.97 -1.46
N LEU A 28 -2.77 5.19 -2.74
CA LEU A 28 -2.75 6.51 -3.33
C LEU A 28 -4.14 7.12 -3.16
N CYS A 29 -4.35 7.75 -2.01
CA CYS A 29 -5.61 8.40 -1.69
C CYS A 29 -5.68 9.73 -2.40
N TRP A 30 -6.74 9.94 -3.18
CA TRP A 30 -6.88 11.15 -3.96
C TRP A 30 -8.27 11.74 -3.85
N ARG A 31 -8.35 13.03 -4.06
CA ARG A 31 -9.63 13.75 -4.19
C ARG A 31 -9.47 14.91 -5.13
N MET A 32 -10.58 15.39 -5.65
CA MET A 32 -10.63 16.63 -6.41
C MET A 32 -11.08 17.77 -5.49
N LYS A 33 -10.35 18.86 -5.50
CA LYS A 33 -10.73 20.08 -4.77
C LYS A 33 -10.34 21.29 -5.60
N ASN A 34 -11.30 22.16 -5.90
CA ASN A 34 -11.08 23.36 -6.72
C ASN A 34 -10.40 23.02 -8.05
N ASP A 35 -10.89 21.98 -8.73
CA ASP A 35 -10.38 21.46 -10.00
C ASP A 35 -8.93 20.97 -9.96
N LYS A 36 -8.40 20.71 -8.76
CA LYS A 36 -7.05 20.16 -8.57
C LYS A 36 -7.09 18.82 -7.87
N VAL A 37 -6.24 17.91 -8.30
CA VAL A 37 -6.04 16.63 -7.62
C VAL A 37 -5.22 16.88 -6.36
N GLN A 38 -5.70 16.37 -5.24
CA GLN A 38 -4.95 16.34 -4.00
C GLN A 38 -4.70 14.90 -3.60
N ILE A 39 -3.52 14.65 -3.04
CA ILE A 39 -3.09 13.34 -2.58
C ILE A 39 -2.83 13.39 -1.09
N CYS A 40 -3.29 12.37 -0.37
CA CYS A 40 -3.07 12.27 1.06
C CYS A 40 -1.73 11.59 1.33
N LEU A 41 -0.87 12.28 2.07
CA LEU A 41 0.39 11.74 2.58
C LEU A 41 0.37 11.74 4.10
N VAL A 42 1.10 10.81 4.68
CA VAL A 42 1.32 10.73 6.12
C VAL A 42 2.81 10.81 6.42
N THR A 43 3.17 11.10 7.65
CA THR A 43 4.58 11.10 8.04
C THR A 43 4.97 9.76 8.65
N SER A 44 6.15 9.28 8.31
CA SER A 44 6.73 8.12 8.98
C SER A 44 7.10 8.48 10.43
N ARG A 45 7.01 7.49 11.33
CA ARG A 45 7.24 7.72 12.76
C ARG A 45 8.65 8.14 13.10
N THR A 46 9.63 7.46 12.49
CA THR A 46 11.03 7.60 12.90
C THR A 46 11.73 8.73 12.17
N ARG A 47 11.58 8.83 10.86
CA ARG A 47 12.28 9.81 10.02
C ARG A 47 11.43 10.99 9.63
N GLN A 48 10.15 10.99 9.96
CA GLN A 48 9.17 12.04 9.67
C GLN A 48 9.15 12.42 8.18
N ARG A 49 9.30 11.43 7.32
CA ARG A 49 9.21 11.62 5.87
C ARG A 49 7.76 11.52 5.42
N TRP A 50 7.41 12.29 4.41
CA TRP A 50 6.11 12.17 3.77
C TRP A 50 6.05 10.88 2.96
N ILE A 51 5.08 10.04 3.26
CA ILE A 51 4.90 8.74 2.62
C ILE A 51 3.43 8.49 2.34
N LEU A 52 3.17 7.56 1.41
CA LEU A 52 1.82 7.03 1.24
C LEU A 52 1.44 6.15 2.44
N PRO A 53 0.17 6.15 2.87
CA PRO A 53 -0.31 5.15 3.82
C PRO A 53 -0.03 3.77 3.27
N LYS A 54 0.57 2.90 4.05
CA LYS A 54 0.97 1.56 3.61
C LYS A 54 1.06 0.59 4.76
N GLY A 55 0.96 -0.67 4.45
CA GLY A 55 1.11 -1.72 5.45
C GLY A 55 1.32 -3.09 4.83
N TRP A 56 1.41 -4.06 5.70
CA TRP A 56 1.65 -5.45 5.36
C TRP A 56 0.41 -6.11 4.78
N PRO A 57 0.59 -7.20 4.00
CA PRO A 57 -0.54 -7.99 3.55
C PRO A 57 -1.43 -8.43 4.72
N MET A 58 -2.72 -8.41 4.51
CA MET A 58 -3.70 -8.85 5.49
C MET A 58 -4.32 -10.18 5.05
N HIS A 59 -4.41 -11.12 5.99
CA HIS A 59 -4.93 -12.46 5.70
C HIS A 59 -6.36 -12.37 5.15
N LYS A 60 -6.62 -13.09 4.06
CA LYS A 60 -7.91 -13.13 3.36
C LYS A 60 -8.38 -11.78 2.80
N GLN A 61 -7.48 -10.80 2.67
CA GLN A 61 -7.76 -9.53 1.99
C GLN A 61 -7.09 -9.49 0.62
N THR A 62 -7.73 -8.80 -0.32
CA THR A 62 -7.05 -8.46 -1.56
C THR A 62 -6.01 -7.38 -1.30
N PRO A 63 -4.96 -7.24 -2.14
CA PRO A 63 -4.01 -6.15 -2.01
C PRO A 63 -4.66 -4.77 -2.00
N ALA A 64 -5.62 -4.52 -2.88
CA ALA A 64 -6.33 -3.25 -2.94
C ALA A 64 -7.12 -2.96 -1.65
N ASN A 65 -7.81 -3.97 -1.10
CA ASN A 65 -8.56 -3.80 0.14
C ASN A 65 -7.62 -3.60 1.34
N ALA A 66 -6.48 -4.28 1.37
CA ALA A 66 -5.47 -4.05 2.40
C ALA A 66 -4.94 -2.61 2.34
N ALA A 67 -4.69 -2.07 1.14
CA ALA A 67 -4.30 -0.67 0.98
C ALA A 67 -5.37 0.29 1.49
N ALA A 68 -6.64 0.04 1.18
CA ALA A 68 -7.75 0.87 1.66
C ALA A 68 -7.87 0.83 3.18
N THR A 69 -7.65 -0.32 3.79
CA THR A 69 -7.66 -0.47 5.25
C THR A 69 -6.53 0.35 5.88
N GLU A 70 -5.33 0.32 5.31
CA GLU A 70 -4.20 1.13 5.79
C GLU A 70 -4.49 2.63 5.65
N ALA A 71 -5.12 3.05 4.57
CA ALA A 71 -5.53 4.45 4.39
C ALA A 71 -6.46 4.91 5.50
N TYR A 72 -7.41 4.07 5.87
CA TYR A 72 -8.33 4.37 6.97
C TYR A 72 -7.61 4.40 8.31
N GLU A 73 -6.80 3.40 8.60
CA GLU A 73 -6.11 3.29 9.89
C GLU A 73 -5.07 4.38 10.10
N GLU A 74 -4.29 4.71 9.08
CA GLU A 74 -3.17 5.67 9.19
C GLU A 74 -3.60 7.12 8.95
N ALA A 75 -4.58 7.35 8.09
CA ALA A 75 -4.94 8.70 7.65
C ALA A 75 -6.42 9.07 7.85
N GLY A 76 -7.23 8.12 8.33
CA GLY A 76 -8.67 8.35 8.49
C GLY A 76 -9.41 8.49 7.17
N VAL A 77 -8.81 8.09 6.06
CA VAL A 77 -9.42 8.19 4.75
C VAL A 77 -10.32 6.99 4.49
N SER A 78 -11.60 7.27 4.24
CA SER A 78 -12.56 6.29 3.76
C SER A 78 -12.70 6.42 2.26
N GLY A 79 -12.46 5.35 1.55
CA GLY A 79 -12.57 5.34 0.10
C GLY A 79 -12.66 3.93 -0.42
N GLU A 80 -13.06 3.83 -1.68
CA GLU A 80 -13.15 2.56 -2.37
C GLU A 80 -11.84 2.31 -3.13
N ALA A 81 -11.19 1.19 -2.84
CA ALA A 81 -9.95 0.84 -3.52
C ALA A 81 -10.25 0.39 -4.95
N VAL A 82 -9.46 0.91 -5.89
CA VAL A 82 -9.48 0.43 -7.26
C VAL A 82 -8.49 -0.72 -7.37
N ASP A 83 -8.95 -1.88 -7.85
CA ASP A 83 -8.14 -3.09 -7.96
C ASP A 83 -7.24 -3.03 -9.19
N PHE A 84 -6.36 -2.04 -9.21
CA PHE A 84 -5.42 -1.79 -10.28
C PHE A 84 -4.11 -1.27 -9.68
N CYS A 85 -3.04 -2.04 -9.77
CA CYS A 85 -1.74 -1.60 -9.29
C CYS A 85 -1.19 -0.50 -10.21
N LEU A 86 -1.07 0.71 -9.66
CA LEU A 86 -0.55 1.86 -10.40
C LEU A 86 0.95 1.79 -10.63
N GLY A 87 1.66 1.18 -9.73
CA GLY A 87 3.10 1.12 -9.79
C GLY A 87 3.67 0.43 -8.57
N VAL A 88 4.98 0.32 -8.57
CA VAL A 88 5.73 -0.41 -7.55
C VAL A 88 6.98 0.38 -7.21
N TYR A 89 7.32 0.44 -5.94
CA TYR A 89 8.63 0.93 -5.52
C TYR A 89 9.22 -0.01 -4.46
N SER A 90 10.51 0.08 -4.26
CA SER A 90 11.21 -0.72 -3.26
C SER A 90 11.98 0.17 -2.30
N TYR A 91 12.12 -0.30 -1.08
CA TYR A 91 12.96 0.35 -0.09
C TYR A 91 13.51 -0.70 0.87
N ASN A 92 14.58 -0.34 1.57
CA ASN A 92 15.19 -1.19 2.58
C ASN A 92 14.76 -0.72 3.97
N LYS A 93 14.18 -1.64 4.74
CA LYS A 93 13.86 -1.39 6.13
C LYS A 93 14.98 -2.01 6.97
N PRO A 94 15.71 -1.21 7.79
CA PRO A 94 16.77 -1.74 8.63
C PRO A 94 16.26 -2.85 9.55
N GLN A 95 17.01 -3.94 9.63
CA GLN A 95 16.74 -5.09 10.47
C GLN A 95 17.98 -5.37 11.31
N LYS A 96 17.80 -6.04 12.46
CA LYS A 96 18.94 -6.49 13.28
C LYS A 96 19.82 -7.49 12.53
N VAL A 97 19.24 -8.29 11.67
CA VAL A 97 19.94 -9.29 10.86
C VAL A 97 19.48 -9.14 9.43
N GLY A 98 20.37 -8.67 8.56
CA GLY A 98 20.10 -8.54 7.13
C GLY A 98 19.14 -7.39 6.79
N ASN A 99 19.19 -6.95 5.54
CA ASN A 99 18.33 -5.94 4.98
C ASN A 99 17.75 -6.47 3.67
N ALA A 100 16.57 -7.09 3.72
CA ALA A 100 15.88 -7.46 2.50
C ALA A 100 15.05 -6.27 2.00
N PRO A 101 14.98 -6.06 0.67
CA PRO A 101 14.14 -5.01 0.13
C PRO A 101 12.66 -5.32 0.36
N ILE A 102 11.89 -4.26 0.59
CA ILE A 102 10.43 -4.34 0.64
C ILE A 102 9.90 -3.81 -0.67
N ILE A 103 9.09 -4.60 -1.33
CA ILE A 103 8.43 -4.23 -2.58
C ILE A 103 7.05 -3.69 -2.23
N THR A 104 6.79 -2.44 -2.58
CA THR A 104 5.50 -1.79 -2.27
C THR A 104 4.70 -1.58 -3.55
N MET A 105 3.49 -2.11 -3.58
CA MET A 105 2.54 -1.98 -4.68
C MET A 105 1.52 -0.91 -4.33
N ILE A 106 1.21 -0.03 -5.27
CA ILE A 106 0.38 1.16 -5.05
C ILE A 106 -0.99 0.96 -5.68
N TYR A 107 -2.04 1.21 -4.89
CA TYR A 107 -3.44 1.12 -5.34
C TYR A 107 -4.17 2.45 -5.12
N PRO A 108 -4.97 2.93 -6.10
CA PRO A 108 -5.80 4.11 -5.91
C PRO A 108 -6.90 3.86 -4.88
N VAL A 109 -7.15 4.82 -4.05
CA VAL A 109 -8.22 4.75 -3.03
C VAL A 109 -9.06 6.02 -3.02
#